data_4ed52fd686e6929d746a9d5790197eb4
#
_entry.id   4ed52fd686e6929d746a9d5790197eb4
#
_cell.length_a   1.000
_cell.length_b   1.000
_cell.length_c   1.000
_cell.angle_alpha   90.00
_cell.angle_beta   90.00
_cell.angle_gamma   90.00
#
_symmetry.space_group_name_H-M   'P 1'
#
loop_
_entity.id
_entity.type
_entity.pdbx_description
1 polymer ?
#
loop_
_entity_poly.entity_id
_entity_poly.type
_entity_poly.pdbx_seq_one_letter_code
_entity_poly.pdbx_strand_id
1 'polypeptide(L)'
;MSKIYTSADQLIGHTPLLELTHIEAAEGLEAKLLAKLEYYNPAGSVKDRIAKAMLDDAEAAGKLNKDTTIIEPTSGNTGIGLASVAAARGYKIIIVMPETMSVERRQLMKAYGAELVLTEGAKGMKGAIAKADELAKEIPNSFVAGQFVNPANPKAHYQTTGPEIWEDTDGQVDVFVAGVGTGGTVTGVGTYLKEQNPNVKVVAVEPASSPVLSQGKSGAHKIQGIGAGFVPDVLNTKIYDEVIPVENDDAFSTGKKVGHSEGVLVGISSGAAVWAGIQLAKRPENKGKTIVVLLPDTGDRYLSTPLFAD
;
A
#
# COMPACT_ATOMS: atom_id res chain seq x y z
N MET A 1 27.16 12.00 13.18
CA MET A 1 27.24 11.41 11.83
C MET A 1 26.48 12.30 10.85
N SER A 2 27.01 12.50 9.64
CA SER A 2 26.31 13.26 8.59
C SER A 2 25.02 12.54 8.21
N LYS A 3 23.92 13.31 8.04
CA LYS A 3 22.63 12.82 7.55
C LYS A 3 22.40 13.16 6.07
N ILE A 4 23.47 13.18 5.29
CA ILE A 4 23.40 13.45 3.85
C ILE A 4 23.16 12.12 3.13
N TYR A 5 22.03 12.03 2.40
CA TYR A 5 21.68 10.89 1.57
C TYR A 5 22.19 11.13 0.14
N THR A 6 22.59 10.07 -0.53
CA THR A 6 23.17 10.12 -1.89
C THR A 6 22.22 9.53 -2.94
N SER A 7 21.13 8.92 -2.51
CA SER A 7 20.08 8.38 -3.39
C SER A 7 18.71 8.53 -2.73
N ALA A 8 17.68 8.84 -3.52
CA ALA A 8 16.33 9.07 -3.02
C ALA A 8 15.71 7.81 -2.37
N ASP A 9 16.09 6.61 -2.82
CA ASP A 9 15.60 5.35 -2.26
C ASP A 9 16.11 5.06 -0.84
N GLN A 10 17.16 5.77 -0.39
CA GLN A 10 17.62 5.72 1.01
C GLN A 10 16.69 6.46 1.98
N LEU A 11 15.78 7.29 1.46
CA LEU A 11 14.77 8.01 2.25
C LEU A 11 13.51 7.18 2.51
N ILE A 12 13.39 5.99 1.90
CA ILE A 12 12.22 5.13 2.04
C ILE A 12 12.16 4.53 3.44
N GLY A 13 10.97 4.55 4.04
CA GLY A 13 10.74 4.04 5.38
C GLY A 13 10.85 5.11 6.46
N HIS A 14 10.93 4.67 7.71
CA HIS A 14 10.96 5.54 8.90
C HIS A 14 9.82 6.58 8.90
N THR A 15 8.65 6.16 8.45
CA THR A 15 7.47 7.00 8.38
C THR A 15 6.88 7.21 9.77
N PRO A 16 6.28 8.38 10.06
CA PRO A 16 5.78 8.69 11.40
C PRO A 16 4.47 7.98 11.72
N LEU A 17 4.22 7.82 13.03
CA LEU A 17 2.89 7.62 13.59
C LEU A 17 2.27 8.97 14.00
N LEU A 18 1.00 9.17 13.65
CA LEU A 18 0.19 10.31 14.07
C LEU A 18 -1.00 9.80 14.89
N GLU A 19 -1.16 10.29 16.12
CA GLU A 19 -2.39 10.04 16.90
C GLU A 19 -3.52 10.92 16.35
N LEU A 20 -4.65 10.31 16.02
CA LEU A 20 -5.80 10.99 15.41
C LEU A 20 -6.71 11.58 16.51
N THR A 21 -6.16 12.52 17.29
CA THR A 21 -6.77 13.04 18.53
C THR A 21 -8.09 13.76 18.30
N HIS A 22 -8.26 14.46 17.17
CA HIS A 22 -9.52 15.14 16.86
C HIS A 22 -10.61 14.14 16.46
N ILE A 23 -10.25 13.08 15.75
CA ILE A 23 -11.18 11.99 15.42
C ILE A 23 -11.56 11.22 16.69
N GLU A 24 -10.60 10.90 17.56
CA GLU A 24 -10.86 10.27 18.86
C GLU A 24 -11.88 11.06 19.68
N ALA A 25 -11.65 12.37 19.80
CA ALA A 25 -12.54 13.26 20.54
C ALA A 25 -13.95 13.37 19.89
N ALA A 26 -14.01 13.54 18.57
CA ALA A 26 -15.26 13.68 17.85
C ALA A 26 -16.12 12.40 17.86
N GLU A 27 -15.49 11.23 17.86
CA GLU A 27 -16.16 9.92 17.89
C GLU A 27 -16.34 9.36 19.31
N GLY A 28 -15.80 10.05 20.33
CA GLY A 28 -15.87 9.61 21.73
C GLY A 28 -15.11 8.29 21.99
N LEU A 29 -13.95 8.13 21.33
CA LEU A 29 -13.18 6.89 21.44
C LEU A 29 -12.43 6.84 22.78
N GLU A 30 -12.44 5.67 23.41
CA GLU A 30 -11.64 5.39 24.62
C GLU A 30 -10.37 4.57 24.30
N ALA A 31 -10.14 4.24 23.03
CA ALA A 31 -8.92 3.63 22.51
C ALA A 31 -8.07 4.70 21.81
N LYS A 32 -6.75 4.52 21.76
CA LYS A 32 -5.85 5.33 20.93
C LYS A 32 -5.90 4.84 19.48
N LEU A 33 -6.03 5.78 18.55
CA LEU A 33 -6.03 5.53 17.11
C LEU A 33 -4.82 6.18 16.46
N LEU A 34 -3.80 5.38 16.14
CA LEU A 34 -2.55 5.83 15.56
C LEU A 34 -2.52 5.55 14.05
N ALA A 35 -2.17 6.54 13.27
CA ALA A 35 -2.03 6.44 11.82
C ALA A 35 -0.57 6.33 11.41
N LYS A 36 -0.18 5.24 10.74
CA LYS A 36 1.13 5.08 10.10
C LYS A 36 1.09 5.77 8.74
N LEU A 37 1.74 6.93 8.63
CA LEU A 37 1.62 7.82 7.46
C LEU A 37 2.62 7.45 6.36
N GLU A 38 2.25 6.52 5.50
CA GLU A 38 3.12 6.01 4.43
C GLU A 38 3.33 7.00 3.27
N TYR A 39 2.59 8.10 3.20
CA TYR A 39 2.84 9.14 2.21
C TYR A 39 4.16 9.93 2.45
N TYR A 40 4.79 9.77 3.60
CA TYR A 40 6.12 10.34 3.87
C TYR A 40 7.24 9.61 3.10
N ASN A 41 6.98 8.48 2.49
CA ASN A 41 7.93 7.89 1.54
C ASN A 41 8.15 8.83 0.33
N PRO A 42 9.33 8.84 -0.29
CA PRO A 42 9.70 9.81 -1.35
C PRO A 42 8.74 9.87 -2.53
N ALA A 43 8.22 8.72 -2.97
CA ALA A 43 7.23 8.66 -4.05
C ALA A 43 5.77 8.66 -3.53
N GLY A 44 5.57 8.92 -2.24
CA GLY A 44 4.28 9.23 -1.62
C GLY A 44 3.41 8.03 -1.28
N SER A 45 3.95 6.82 -1.17
CA SER A 45 3.15 5.66 -0.76
C SER A 45 3.93 4.54 -0.08
N VAL A 46 3.19 3.64 0.55
CA VAL A 46 3.69 2.39 1.13
C VAL A 46 4.40 1.50 0.09
N LYS A 47 4.08 1.62 -1.18
CA LYS A 47 4.64 0.80 -2.26
C LYS A 47 6.09 1.13 -2.57
N ASP A 48 6.60 2.26 -2.15
CA ASP A 48 8.02 2.59 -2.26
C ASP A 48 8.87 1.53 -1.55
N ARG A 49 8.39 1.03 -0.41
CA ARG A 49 9.09 -0.02 0.36
C ARG A 49 9.25 -1.30 -0.43
N ILE A 50 8.18 -1.79 -1.03
CA ILE A 50 8.24 -3.03 -1.82
C ILE A 50 8.97 -2.83 -3.15
N ALA A 51 8.85 -1.66 -3.76
CA ALA A 51 9.61 -1.32 -4.96
C ALA A 51 11.12 -1.44 -4.70
N LYS A 52 11.61 -0.81 -3.61
CA LYS A 52 12.99 -0.93 -3.19
C LYS A 52 13.39 -2.38 -2.91
N ALA A 53 12.61 -3.09 -2.11
CA ALA A 53 12.95 -4.46 -1.69
C ALA A 53 12.97 -5.46 -2.85
N MET A 54 12.03 -5.37 -3.80
CA MET A 54 12.02 -6.24 -4.97
C MET A 54 13.25 -6.01 -5.86
N LEU A 55 13.71 -4.75 -5.99
CA LEU A 55 14.91 -4.44 -6.75
C LEU A 55 16.18 -4.81 -5.98
N ASP A 56 16.23 -4.60 -4.66
CA ASP A 56 17.36 -5.03 -3.82
C ASP A 56 17.58 -6.55 -3.91
N ASP A 57 16.51 -7.34 -3.77
CA ASP A 57 16.58 -8.80 -3.86
C ASP A 57 16.99 -9.27 -5.28
N ALA A 58 16.51 -8.57 -6.32
CA ALA A 58 16.88 -8.90 -7.71
C ALA A 58 18.34 -8.55 -8.02
N GLU A 59 18.85 -7.42 -7.51
CA GLU A 59 20.28 -7.06 -7.61
C GLU A 59 21.16 -8.07 -6.88
N ALA A 60 20.80 -8.42 -5.64
CA ALA A 60 21.54 -9.42 -4.85
C ALA A 60 21.55 -10.81 -5.48
N ALA A 61 20.48 -11.15 -6.20
CA ALA A 61 20.38 -12.42 -6.94
C ALA A 61 21.05 -12.38 -8.34
N GLY A 62 21.66 -11.25 -8.73
CA GLY A 62 22.26 -11.06 -10.05
C GLY A 62 21.27 -11.02 -11.22
N LYS A 63 19.98 -10.79 -10.94
CA LYS A 63 18.91 -10.68 -11.95
C LYS A 63 18.78 -9.27 -12.54
N LEU A 64 19.37 -8.27 -11.87
CA LEU A 64 19.42 -6.89 -12.32
C LEU A 64 20.87 -6.48 -12.58
N ASN A 65 21.10 -5.87 -13.74
CA ASN A 65 22.34 -5.17 -14.09
C ASN A 65 22.00 -3.86 -14.81
N LYS A 66 22.99 -3.07 -15.15
CA LYS A 66 22.79 -1.72 -15.74
C LYS A 66 22.01 -1.72 -17.05
N ASP A 67 22.01 -2.82 -17.78
CA ASP A 67 21.32 -2.96 -19.07
C ASP A 67 19.95 -3.64 -18.94
N THR A 68 19.57 -4.03 -17.72
CA THR A 68 18.27 -4.68 -17.48
C THR A 68 17.13 -3.68 -17.59
N THR A 69 16.08 -4.05 -18.31
CA THR A 69 14.80 -3.31 -18.34
C THR A 69 13.83 -3.92 -17.34
N ILE A 70 13.38 -3.12 -16.40
CA ILE A 70 12.35 -3.53 -15.44
C ILE A 70 11.00 -3.42 -16.15
N ILE A 71 10.13 -4.41 -15.98
CA ILE A 71 8.76 -4.42 -16.53
C ILE A 71 7.81 -4.72 -15.39
N GLU A 72 6.72 -3.95 -15.26
CA GLU A 72 5.66 -4.25 -14.29
C GLU A 72 4.29 -3.91 -14.84
N PRO A 73 3.33 -4.87 -14.83
CA PRO A 73 1.95 -4.60 -15.13
C PRO A 73 1.25 -4.03 -13.89
N THR A 74 1.10 -2.71 -13.83
CA THR A 74 0.47 -2.04 -12.70
C THR A 74 -0.05 -0.67 -13.09
N SER A 75 -1.18 -0.27 -12.53
CA SER A 75 -1.77 1.06 -12.69
C SER A 75 -1.69 1.90 -11.42
N GLY A 76 -1.10 1.36 -10.37
CA GLY A 76 -1.16 1.95 -9.04
C GLY A 76 0.19 2.42 -8.49
N ASN A 77 0.20 2.57 -7.19
CA ASN A 77 1.36 3.06 -6.43
C ASN A 77 2.62 2.23 -6.61
N THR A 78 2.51 0.94 -6.90
CA THR A 78 3.68 0.09 -7.18
C THR A 78 4.44 0.57 -8.42
N GLY A 79 3.73 0.95 -9.48
CA GLY A 79 4.37 1.52 -10.68
C GLY A 79 5.07 2.84 -10.40
N ILE A 80 4.47 3.70 -9.57
CA ILE A 80 5.08 4.97 -9.17
C ILE A 80 6.33 4.72 -8.32
N GLY A 81 6.24 3.83 -7.33
CA GLY A 81 7.37 3.46 -6.48
C GLY A 81 8.53 2.83 -7.26
N LEU A 82 8.23 1.88 -8.15
CA LEU A 82 9.23 1.27 -9.03
C LEU A 82 9.87 2.29 -9.98
N ALA A 83 9.09 3.20 -10.57
CA ALA A 83 9.61 4.26 -11.41
C ALA A 83 10.56 5.20 -10.65
N SER A 84 10.20 5.57 -9.41
CA SER A 84 11.03 6.40 -8.54
C SER A 84 12.36 5.71 -8.20
N VAL A 85 12.33 4.44 -7.76
CA VAL A 85 13.56 3.70 -7.41
C VAL A 85 14.41 3.43 -8.65
N ALA A 86 13.78 3.08 -9.78
CA ALA A 86 14.48 2.90 -11.05
C ALA A 86 15.21 4.18 -11.49
N ALA A 87 14.55 5.33 -11.39
CA ALA A 87 15.18 6.63 -11.68
C ALA A 87 16.38 6.90 -10.77
N ALA A 88 16.22 6.67 -9.46
CA ALA A 88 17.29 6.88 -8.48
C ALA A 88 18.52 5.99 -8.72
N ARG A 89 18.34 4.79 -9.30
CA ARG A 89 19.39 3.81 -9.57
C ARG A 89 19.86 3.77 -11.03
N GLY A 90 19.21 4.53 -11.93
CA GLY A 90 19.55 4.58 -13.35
C GLY A 90 19.08 3.36 -14.16
N TYR A 91 18.03 2.67 -13.72
CA TYR A 91 17.43 1.58 -14.49
C TYR A 91 16.41 2.07 -15.50
N LYS A 92 16.28 1.36 -16.60
CA LYS A 92 15.15 1.50 -17.52
C LYS A 92 13.94 0.76 -16.94
N ILE A 93 12.75 1.37 -17.08
CA ILE A 93 11.51 0.76 -16.62
C ILE A 93 10.38 0.98 -17.60
N ILE A 94 9.62 -0.07 -17.86
CA ILE A 94 8.39 -0.08 -18.65
C ILE A 94 7.24 -0.44 -17.71
N ILE A 95 6.27 0.45 -17.59
CA ILE A 95 5.02 0.18 -16.87
C ILE A 95 3.91 -0.09 -17.88
N VAL A 96 3.25 -1.22 -17.71
CA VAL A 96 2.15 -1.65 -18.58
C VAL A 96 0.83 -1.51 -17.85
N MET A 97 -0.13 -0.78 -18.43
CA MET A 97 -1.42 -0.53 -17.82
C MET A 97 -2.54 -0.31 -18.83
N PRO A 98 -3.81 -0.54 -18.45
CA PRO A 98 -4.94 -0.16 -19.29
C PRO A 98 -5.01 1.35 -19.52
N GLU A 99 -5.41 1.76 -20.71
CA GLU A 99 -5.56 3.18 -21.10
C GLU A 99 -6.61 3.94 -20.29
N THR A 100 -7.51 3.23 -19.61
CA THR A 100 -8.58 3.80 -18.77
C THR A 100 -8.10 4.25 -17.38
N MET A 101 -6.83 4.02 -17.06
CA MET A 101 -6.28 4.37 -15.75
C MET A 101 -6.03 5.87 -15.59
N SER A 102 -5.99 6.32 -14.33
CA SER A 102 -5.83 7.72 -13.92
C SER A 102 -4.70 8.44 -14.66
N VAL A 103 -5.03 9.62 -15.19
CA VAL A 103 -4.07 10.48 -15.91
C VAL A 103 -2.98 10.97 -14.96
N GLU A 104 -3.31 11.29 -13.71
CA GLU A 104 -2.39 11.77 -12.68
C GLU A 104 -1.30 10.72 -12.42
N ARG A 105 -1.67 9.45 -12.28
CA ARG A 105 -0.73 8.34 -12.06
C ARG A 105 0.18 8.13 -13.27
N ARG A 106 -0.38 8.22 -14.49
CA ARG A 106 0.42 8.14 -15.72
C ARG A 106 1.43 9.27 -15.80
N GLN A 107 1.04 10.49 -15.44
CA GLN A 107 1.94 11.65 -15.41
C GLN A 107 3.04 11.49 -14.37
N LEU A 108 2.74 11.00 -13.17
CA LEU A 108 3.75 10.73 -12.13
C LEU A 108 4.80 9.72 -12.61
N MET A 109 4.38 8.61 -13.20
CA MET A 109 5.31 7.59 -13.71
C MET A 109 6.20 8.15 -14.81
N LYS A 110 5.62 8.91 -15.76
CA LYS A 110 6.40 9.60 -16.81
C LYS A 110 7.36 10.63 -16.25
N ALA A 111 6.97 11.36 -15.21
CA ALA A 111 7.83 12.35 -14.56
C ALA A 111 9.08 11.71 -13.94
N TYR A 112 8.98 10.46 -13.48
CA TYR A 112 10.13 9.65 -13.06
C TYR A 112 10.92 9.03 -14.23
N GLY A 113 10.50 9.25 -15.48
CA GLY A 113 11.19 8.73 -16.66
C GLY A 113 10.77 7.32 -17.08
N ALA A 114 9.68 6.77 -16.53
CA ALA A 114 9.17 5.47 -16.95
C ALA A 114 8.56 5.54 -18.36
N GLU A 115 8.81 4.52 -19.16
CA GLU A 115 8.08 4.26 -20.39
C GLU A 115 6.72 3.64 -20.06
N LEU A 116 5.64 4.15 -20.65
CA LEU A 116 4.30 3.63 -20.46
C LEU A 116 3.83 2.90 -21.71
N VAL A 117 3.44 1.65 -21.55
CA VAL A 117 2.73 0.86 -22.57
C VAL A 117 1.27 0.75 -22.16
N LEU A 118 0.41 1.40 -22.91
CA LEU A 118 -1.03 1.39 -22.67
C LEU A 118 -1.67 0.23 -23.44
N THR A 119 -2.52 -0.53 -22.75
CA THR A 119 -3.29 -1.62 -23.32
C THR A 119 -4.76 -1.24 -23.44
N GLU A 120 -5.49 -1.96 -24.29
CA GLU A 120 -6.91 -1.77 -24.51
C GLU A 120 -7.71 -1.84 -23.20
N GLY A 121 -8.46 -0.78 -22.89
CA GLY A 121 -9.19 -0.64 -21.63
C GLY A 121 -10.16 -1.78 -21.34
N ALA A 122 -10.83 -2.31 -22.38
CA ALA A 122 -11.76 -3.43 -22.24
C ALA A 122 -11.13 -4.73 -21.71
N LYS A 123 -9.81 -4.91 -21.88
CA LYS A 123 -9.07 -6.06 -21.38
C LYS A 123 -8.63 -5.92 -19.93
N GLY A 124 -8.74 -4.72 -19.35
CA GLY A 124 -8.37 -4.44 -17.97
C GLY A 124 -6.94 -4.88 -17.61
N MET A 125 -6.70 -5.19 -16.34
CA MET A 125 -5.37 -5.65 -15.87
C MET A 125 -4.92 -6.97 -16.49
N LYS A 126 -5.84 -7.85 -16.88
CA LYS A 126 -5.47 -9.09 -17.60
C LYS A 126 -4.75 -8.80 -18.91
N GLY A 127 -5.22 -7.79 -19.66
CA GLY A 127 -4.55 -7.32 -20.87
C GLY A 127 -3.18 -6.74 -20.61
N ALA A 128 -3.02 -5.97 -19.53
CA ALA A 128 -1.73 -5.41 -19.13
C ALA A 128 -0.72 -6.50 -18.72
N ILE A 129 -1.16 -7.52 -17.99
CA ILE A 129 -0.32 -8.67 -17.60
C ILE A 129 0.15 -9.43 -18.85
N ALA A 130 -0.77 -9.76 -19.76
CA ALA A 130 -0.42 -10.47 -21.00
C ALA A 130 0.58 -9.67 -21.85
N LYS A 131 0.43 -8.34 -21.92
CA LYS A 131 1.38 -7.49 -22.66
C LYS A 131 2.73 -7.38 -21.96
N ALA A 132 2.77 -7.35 -20.63
CA ALA A 132 4.02 -7.39 -19.88
C ALA A 132 4.78 -8.71 -20.10
N ASP A 133 4.08 -9.84 -20.13
CA ASP A 133 4.65 -11.16 -20.44
C ASP A 133 5.19 -11.25 -21.87
N GLU A 134 4.52 -10.62 -22.83
CA GLU A 134 4.98 -10.49 -24.22
C GLU A 134 6.28 -9.69 -24.28
N LEU A 135 6.29 -8.49 -23.68
CA LEU A 135 7.49 -7.64 -23.64
C LEU A 135 8.66 -8.31 -22.94
N ALA A 136 8.41 -9.06 -21.86
CA ALA A 136 9.45 -9.80 -21.16
C ALA A 136 10.11 -10.89 -22.04
N LYS A 137 9.39 -11.44 -23.01
CA LYS A 137 9.93 -12.39 -23.99
C LYS A 137 10.67 -11.69 -25.14
N GLU A 138 10.21 -10.51 -25.54
CA GLU A 138 10.80 -9.71 -26.61
C GLU A 138 12.09 -9.00 -26.18
N ILE A 139 12.20 -8.61 -24.89
CA ILE A 139 13.36 -7.91 -24.32
C ILE A 139 14.24 -8.91 -23.57
N PRO A 140 15.37 -9.36 -24.15
CA PRO A 140 16.15 -10.49 -23.61
C PRO A 140 16.71 -10.25 -22.20
N ASN A 141 17.02 -8.99 -21.84
CA ASN A 141 17.49 -8.63 -20.51
C ASN A 141 16.42 -7.81 -19.79
N SER A 142 15.35 -8.47 -19.39
CA SER A 142 14.24 -7.87 -18.66
C SER A 142 13.99 -8.57 -17.33
N PHE A 143 13.39 -7.84 -16.39
CA PHE A 143 13.00 -8.30 -15.07
C PHE A 143 11.59 -7.84 -14.74
N VAL A 144 10.71 -8.80 -14.44
CA VAL A 144 9.35 -8.52 -13.96
C VAL A 144 9.36 -8.58 -12.44
N ALA A 145 8.98 -7.46 -11.80
CA ALA A 145 9.04 -7.36 -10.32
C ALA A 145 8.00 -8.25 -9.63
N GLY A 146 6.77 -8.32 -10.15
CA GLY A 146 5.77 -9.31 -9.75
C GLY A 146 5.20 -9.14 -8.35
N GLN A 147 4.64 -7.98 -8.03
CA GLN A 147 4.20 -7.60 -6.68
C GLN A 147 3.26 -8.60 -5.98
N PHE A 148 2.47 -9.38 -6.72
CA PHE A 148 1.49 -10.32 -6.16
C PHE A 148 2.08 -11.68 -5.80
N VAL A 149 3.28 -12.00 -6.31
CA VAL A 149 3.93 -13.31 -6.16
C VAL A 149 5.35 -13.21 -5.58
N ASN A 150 5.95 -12.03 -5.57
CA ASN A 150 7.32 -11.81 -5.12
C ASN A 150 7.42 -11.78 -3.59
N PRO A 151 8.16 -12.70 -2.95
CA PRO A 151 8.29 -12.78 -1.50
C PRO A 151 9.03 -11.57 -0.89
N ALA A 152 9.76 -10.78 -1.68
CA ALA A 152 10.36 -9.53 -1.22
C ALA A 152 9.32 -8.52 -0.74
N ASN A 153 8.07 -8.60 -1.23
CA ASN A 153 6.97 -7.74 -0.83
C ASN A 153 6.64 -7.90 0.69
N PRO A 154 6.14 -9.03 1.20
CA PRO A 154 5.89 -9.16 2.63
C PRO A 154 7.18 -9.06 3.47
N LYS A 155 8.33 -9.52 2.95
CA LYS A 155 9.62 -9.39 3.61
C LYS A 155 10.00 -7.94 3.90
N ALA A 156 9.74 -7.01 2.98
CA ALA A 156 9.97 -5.58 3.19
C ALA A 156 9.23 -5.06 4.42
N HIS A 157 7.97 -5.42 4.58
CA HIS A 157 7.16 -5.00 5.72
C HIS A 157 7.54 -5.68 7.03
N TYR A 158 7.94 -6.95 6.96
CA TYR A 158 8.50 -7.67 8.11
C TYR A 158 9.78 -7.01 8.62
N GLN A 159 10.66 -6.58 7.70
CA GLN A 159 11.96 -6.01 8.03
C GLN A 159 11.93 -4.52 8.37
N THR A 160 10.91 -3.78 7.94
CA THR A 160 10.87 -2.31 8.11
C THR A 160 9.60 -1.82 8.78
N THR A 161 8.45 -1.95 8.16
CA THR A 161 7.19 -1.38 8.66
C THR A 161 6.80 -1.95 10.02
N GLY A 162 6.91 -3.27 10.20
CA GLY A 162 6.62 -3.95 11.46
C GLY A 162 7.50 -3.47 12.61
N PRO A 163 8.84 -3.52 12.49
CA PRO A 163 9.78 -2.97 13.48
C PRO A 163 9.53 -1.49 13.80
N GLU A 164 9.32 -0.64 12.79
CA GLU A 164 9.02 0.79 13.01
C GLU A 164 7.77 0.98 13.88
N ILE A 165 6.68 0.26 13.61
CA ILE A 165 5.44 0.35 14.41
C ILE A 165 5.72 -0.10 15.84
N TRP A 166 6.44 -1.19 16.02
CA TRP A 166 6.75 -1.73 17.35
C TRP A 166 7.61 -0.77 18.16
N GLU A 167 8.67 -0.24 17.55
CA GLU A 167 9.59 0.70 18.18
C GLU A 167 8.91 2.03 18.52
N ASP A 168 8.16 2.62 17.57
CA ASP A 168 7.49 3.91 17.73
C ASP A 168 6.34 3.87 18.77
N THR A 169 5.84 2.67 19.10
CA THR A 169 4.81 2.48 20.15
C THR A 169 5.37 1.97 21.46
N ASP A 170 6.70 1.85 21.60
CA ASP A 170 7.34 1.18 22.76
C ASP A 170 6.75 -0.23 23.00
N GLY A 171 6.41 -0.94 21.94
CA GLY A 171 5.77 -2.25 21.98
C GLY A 171 4.29 -2.24 22.43
N GLN A 172 3.66 -1.08 22.54
CA GLN A 172 2.28 -0.94 22.99
C GLN A 172 1.33 -0.86 21.79
N VAL A 173 1.23 -1.93 21.02
CA VAL A 173 0.26 -2.10 19.95
C VAL A 173 -0.61 -3.31 20.24
N ASP A 174 -1.93 -3.11 20.28
CA ASP A 174 -2.91 -4.17 20.54
C ASP A 174 -3.59 -4.67 19.27
N VAL A 175 -3.83 -3.74 18.32
CA VAL A 175 -4.51 -4.04 17.05
C VAL A 175 -3.78 -3.34 15.92
N PHE A 176 -3.50 -4.07 14.85
CA PHE A 176 -2.98 -3.54 13.58
C PHE A 176 -4.01 -3.70 12.48
N VAL A 177 -4.29 -2.61 11.76
CA VAL A 177 -5.30 -2.55 10.70
C VAL A 177 -4.67 -2.12 9.38
N ALA A 178 -4.87 -2.88 8.33
CA ALA A 178 -4.43 -2.49 6.99
C ALA A 178 -5.35 -3.02 5.88
N GLY A 179 -5.51 -2.22 4.84
CA GLY A 179 -6.19 -2.63 3.61
C GLY A 179 -5.37 -3.67 2.84
N VAL A 180 -6.07 -4.61 2.21
CA VAL A 180 -5.45 -5.69 1.44
C VAL A 180 -5.54 -5.42 -0.05
N GLY A 181 -4.41 -4.98 -0.64
CA GLY A 181 -4.17 -4.98 -2.09
C GLY A 181 -3.44 -6.26 -2.49
N THR A 182 -2.11 -6.27 -2.35
CA THR A 182 -1.30 -7.49 -2.50
C THR A 182 -1.29 -8.37 -1.25
N GLY A 183 -1.61 -7.80 -0.09
CA GLY A 183 -1.53 -8.49 1.19
C GLY A 183 -0.14 -8.51 1.83
N GLY A 184 0.86 -7.91 1.17
CA GLY A 184 2.23 -7.88 1.71
C GLY A 184 2.34 -7.14 3.03
N THR A 185 1.63 -6.01 3.18
CA THR A 185 1.60 -5.22 4.43
C THR A 185 1.04 -6.03 5.59
N VAL A 186 -0.17 -6.58 5.44
CA VAL A 186 -0.83 -7.38 6.48
C VAL A 186 0.01 -8.59 6.84
N THR A 187 0.59 -9.27 5.85
CA THR A 187 1.44 -10.44 6.06
C THR A 187 2.73 -10.08 6.81
N GLY A 188 3.49 -9.12 6.29
CA GLY A 188 4.80 -8.79 6.84
C GLY A 188 4.72 -8.15 8.23
N VAL A 189 3.88 -7.11 8.37
CA VAL A 189 3.67 -6.44 9.67
C VAL A 189 3.02 -7.38 10.67
N GLY A 190 1.97 -8.10 10.26
CA GLY A 190 1.26 -9.03 11.13
C GLY A 190 2.17 -10.14 11.66
N THR A 191 3.03 -10.72 10.81
CA THR A 191 4.02 -11.71 11.23
C THR A 191 4.96 -11.14 12.27
N TYR A 192 5.59 -9.98 11.98
CA TYR A 192 6.52 -9.37 12.91
C TYR A 192 5.87 -9.04 14.26
N LEU A 193 4.71 -8.38 14.25
CA LEU A 193 4.03 -7.98 15.50
C LEU A 193 3.59 -9.18 16.33
N LYS A 194 3.09 -10.25 15.73
CA LYS A 194 2.70 -11.48 16.45
C LYS A 194 3.90 -12.26 17.01
N GLU A 195 5.05 -12.15 16.36
CA GLU A 195 6.30 -12.71 16.93
C GLU A 195 6.76 -11.93 18.17
N GLN A 196 6.57 -10.60 18.20
CA GLN A 196 6.87 -9.79 19.38
C GLN A 196 5.83 -10.01 20.49
N ASN A 197 4.55 -10.04 20.15
CA ASN A 197 3.44 -10.27 21.07
C ASN A 197 2.32 -11.06 20.38
N PRO A 198 2.14 -12.34 20.70
CA PRO A 198 1.11 -13.19 20.08
C PRO A 198 -0.34 -12.71 20.28
N ASN A 199 -0.57 -11.81 21.24
CA ASN A 199 -1.89 -11.25 21.53
C ASN A 199 -2.27 -10.10 20.61
N VAL A 200 -1.35 -9.57 19.80
CA VAL A 200 -1.67 -8.53 18.81
C VAL A 200 -2.67 -9.07 17.81
N LYS A 201 -3.78 -8.37 17.65
CA LYS A 201 -4.78 -8.67 16.63
C LYS A 201 -4.43 -7.97 15.31
N VAL A 202 -4.51 -8.71 14.23
CA VAL A 202 -4.31 -8.23 12.87
C VAL A 202 -5.65 -8.20 12.15
N VAL A 203 -6.04 -7.04 11.64
CA VAL A 203 -7.31 -6.85 10.96
C VAL A 203 -7.07 -6.45 9.51
N ALA A 204 -7.59 -7.25 8.60
CA ALA A 204 -7.56 -6.98 7.18
C ALA A 204 -8.80 -6.16 6.76
N VAL A 205 -8.61 -5.19 5.87
CA VAL A 205 -9.71 -4.39 5.31
C VAL A 205 -9.87 -4.71 3.84
N GLU A 206 -11.10 -4.95 3.41
CA GLU A 206 -11.47 -5.18 2.02
C GLU A 206 -12.69 -4.34 1.62
N PRO A 207 -12.93 -4.09 0.30
CA PRO A 207 -14.16 -3.43 -0.13
C PRO A 207 -15.39 -4.33 0.10
N ALA A 208 -16.47 -3.78 0.65
CA ALA A 208 -17.71 -4.52 0.90
C ALA A 208 -18.35 -5.07 -0.37
N SER A 209 -18.20 -4.37 -1.51
CA SER A 209 -18.67 -4.84 -2.82
C SER A 209 -17.75 -5.85 -3.52
N SER A 210 -16.55 -6.11 -2.95
CA SER A 210 -15.61 -7.13 -3.43
C SER A 210 -15.01 -7.93 -2.26
N PRO A 211 -15.86 -8.65 -1.50
CA PRO A 211 -15.48 -9.33 -0.26
C PRO A 211 -14.80 -10.68 -0.53
N VAL A 212 -13.63 -10.62 -1.17
CA VAL A 212 -12.88 -11.83 -1.59
C VAL A 212 -12.37 -12.62 -0.39
N LEU A 213 -11.86 -11.92 0.64
CA LEU A 213 -11.27 -12.57 1.81
C LEU A 213 -12.33 -13.16 2.74
N SER A 214 -13.44 -12.45 2.95
CA SER A 214 -14.51 -12.87 3.87
C SER A 214 -15.55 -13.79 3.22
N GLN A 215 -15.83 -13.64 1.90
CA GLN A 215 -16.94 -14.31 1.23
C GLN A 215 -16.54 -15.04 -0.07
N GLY A 216 -15.29 -14.95 -0.51
CA GLY A 216 -14.84 -15.55 -1.77
C GLY A 216 -15.45 -14.93 -3.04
N LYS A 217 -16.01 -13.72 -2.96
CA LYS A 217 -16.69 -13.06 -4.07
C LYS A 217 -15.95 -11.80 -4.49
N SER A 218 -15.63 -11.68 -5.77
CA SER A 218 -15.10 -10.44 -6.34
C SER A 218 -16.20 -9.59 -6.95
N GLY A 219 -16.04 -8.26 -6.91
CA GLY A 219 -16.95 -7.30 -7.50
C GLY A 219 -16.28 -5.97 -7.81
N ALA A 220 -16.99 -5.10 -8.51
CA ALA A 220 -16.51 -3.75 -8.78
C ALA A 220 -16.61 -2.88 -7.52
N HIS A 221 -15.58 -2.08 -7.27
CA HIS A 221 -15.52 -1.13 -6.15
C HIS A 221 -14.73 0.11 -6.54
N LYS A 222 -14.81 1.16 -5.69
CA LYS A 222 -14.16 2.45 -5.92
C LYS A 222 -12.98 2.71 -4.96
N ILE A 223 -12.66 1.79 -4.06
CA ILE A 223 -11.56 1.94 -3.10
C ILE A 223 -10.25 1.54 -3.78
N GLN A 224 -9.65 2.50 -4.48
CA GLN A 224 -8.40 2.27 -5.22
C GLN A 224 -7.27 1.81 -4.27
N GLY A 225 -6.45 0.86 -4.74
CA GLY A 225 -5.26 0.39 -4.03
C GLY A 225 -5.46 -0.88 -3.21
N ILE A 226 -6.70 -1.28 -2.94
CA ILE A 226 -7.06 -2.55 -2.29
C ILE A 226 -8.07 -3.33 -3.12
N GLY A 227 -8.41 -4.54 -2.70
CA GLY A 227 -9.45 -5.33 -3.37
C GLY A 227 -9.04 -5.78 -4.78
N ALA A 228 -7.98 -6.58 -4.90
CA ALA A 228 -7.45 -7.04 -6.19
C ALA A 228 -8.41 -7.98 -6.97
N GLY A 229 -9.48 -8.46 -6.34
CA GLY A 229 -10.45 -9.36 -6.95
C GLY A 229 -10.07 -10.84 -6.87
N PHE A 230 -8.95 -11.15 -6.24
CA PHE A 230 -8.46 -12.52 -5.99
C PHE A 230 -7.61 -12.52 -4.70
N VAL A 231 -7.29 -13.71 -4.19
CA VAL A 231 -6.37 -13.88 -3.05
C VAL A 231 -4.94 -13.91 -3.61
N PRO A 232 -4.07 -12.93 -3.29
CA PRO A 232 -2.70 -12.90 -3.77
C PRO A 232 -1.83 -13.99 -3.16
N ASP A 233 -0.84 -14.49 -3.89
CA ASP A 233 0.07 -15.54 -3.42
C ASP A 233 0.93 -15.10 -2.23
N VAL A 234 1.30 -13.81 -2.16
CA VAL A 234 2.09 -13.26 -1.04
C VAL A 234 1.28 -13.02 0.22
N LEU A 235 -0.06 -13.13 0.17
CA LEU A 235 -0.92 -13.00 1.33
C LEU A 235 -0.95 -14.28 2.17
N ASN A 236 -0.49 -14.20 3.40
CA ASN A 236 -0.74 -15.25 4.39
C ASN A 236 -2.15 -15.10 4.97
N THR A 237 -3.10 -15.89 4.48
CA THR A 237 -4.51 -15.84 4.92
C THR A 237 -4.73 -16.29 6.36
N LYS A 238 -3.71 -16.79 7.05
CA LYS A 238 -3.77 -17.20 8.46
C LYS A 238 -3.24 -16.15 9.42
N ILE A 239 -2.72 -15.03 8.89
CA ILE A 239 -2.07 -14.01 9.75
C ILE A 239 -3.08 -13.06 10.39
N TYR A 240 -4.17 -12.75 9.70
CA TYR A 240 -5.21 -11.86 10.21
C TYR A 240 -6.25 -12.63 11.01
N ASP A 241 -6.74 -11.98 12.06
CA ASP A 241 -7.73 -12.51 13.00
C ASP A 241 -9.18 -12.15 12.58
N GLU A 242 -9.31 -11.04 11.81
CA GLU A 242 -10.58 -10.51 11.37
C GLU A 242 -10.45 -9.85 9.99
N VAL A 243 -11.53 -9.86 9.23
CA VAL A 243 -11.68 -9.09 7.99
C VAL A 243 -12.86 -8.13 8.16
N ILE A 244 -12.61 -6.83 7.92
CA ILE A 244 -13.66 -5.80 7.94
C ILE A 244 -13.92 -5.34 6.50
N PRO A 245 -15.10 -5.62 5.94
CA PRO A 245 -15.54 -5.03 4.69
C PRO A 245 -15.98 -3.58 4.89
N VAL A 246 -15.55 -2.68 3.99
CA VAL A 246 -15.83 -1.24 4.05
C VAL A 246 -16.56 -0.80 2.79
N GLU A 247 -17.64 -0.02 2.95
CA GLU A 247 -18.37 0.56 1.84
C GLU A 247 -17.58 1.71 1.18
N ASN A 248 -17.82 1.97 -0.10
CA ASN A 248 -17.15 3.04 -0.82
C ASN A 248 -17.40 4.41 -0.15
N ASP A 249 -18.63 4.68 0.23
CA ASP A 249 -19.03 5.96 0.81
C ASP A 249 -18.42 6.18 2.20
N ASP A 250 -18.26 5.12 3.00
CA ASP A 250 -17.56 5.16 4.28
C ASP A 250 -16.08 5.48 4.10
N ALA A 251 -15.43 4.90 3.09
CA ALA A 251 -14.05 5.19 2.76
C ALA A 251 -13.86 6.65 2.33
N PHE A 252 -14.75 7.17 1.46
CA PHE A 252 -14.70 8.56 1.01
C PHE A 252 -14.96 9.55 2.15
N SER A 253 -16.04 9.36 2.91
CA SER A 253 -16.41 10.27 3.99
C SER A 253 -15.36 10.32 5.09
N THR A 254 -14.78 9.16 5.43
CA THR A 254 -13.72 9.09 6.44
C THR A 254 -12.42 9.68 5.93
N GLY A 255 -12.05 9.48 4.67
CA GLY A 255 -10.87 10.12 4.07
C GLY A 255 -10.97 11.65 4.09
N LYS A 256 -12.15 12.21 3.74
CA LYS A 256 -12.43 13.65 3.90
C LYS A 256 -12.30 14.10 5.38
N LYS A 257 -12.87 13.33 6.31
CA LYS A 257 -12.79 13.61 7.76
C LYS A 257 -11.35 13.72 8.23
N VAL A 258 -10.46 12.79 7.82
CA VAL A 258 -9.04 12.83 8.18
C VAL A 258 -8.42 14.15 7.72
N GLY A 259 -8.64 14.56 6.48
CA GLY A 259 -8.15 15.86 5.97
C GLY A 259 -8.65 17.04 6.76
N HIS A 260 -9.95 17.10 7.04
CA HIS A 260 -10.58 18.24 7.72
C HIS A 260 -10.28 18.31 9.21
N SER A 261 -10.11 17.17 9.88
CA SER A 261 -9.92 17.11 11.33
C SER A 261 -8.46 17.07 11.75
N GLU A 262 -7.63 16.31 11.04
CA GLU A 262 -6.24 16.07 11.43
C GLU A 262 -5.22 16.83 10.57
N GLY A 263 -5.68 17.49 9.50
CA GLY A 263 -4.81 18.32 8.66
C GLY A 263 -3.87 17.53 7.75
N VAL A 264 -4.17 16.26 7.48
CA VAL A 264 -3.40 15.41 6.57
C VAL A 264 -4.29 14.88 5.44
N LEU A 265 -3.86 15.05 4.20
CA LEU A 265 -4.59 14.53 3.05
C LEU A 265 -4.13 13.11 2.74
N VAL A 266 -5.08 12.18 2.72
CA VAL A 266 -4.82 10.75 2.53
C VAL A 266 -5.70 10.18 1.42
N GLY A 267 -5.30 9.02 0.86
CA GLY A 267 -6.06 8.39 -0.21
C GLY A 267 -7.31 7.66 0.26
N ILE A 268 -8.07 7.11 -0.70
CA ILE A 268 -9.36 6.44 -0.46
C ILE A 268 -9.18 5.21 0.45
N SER A 269 -8.17 4.39 0.19
CA SER A 269 -7.90 3.20 1.01
C SER A 269 -7.45 3.55 2.44
N SER A 270 -6.84 4.72 2.62
CA SER A 270 -6.55 5.25 3.96
C SER A 270 -7.85 5.58 4.71
N GLY A 271 -8.82 6.20 4.03
CA GLY A 271 -10.15 6.43 4.60
C GLY A 271 -10.84 5.12 5.03
N ALA A 272 -10.74 4.08 4.20
CA ALA A 272 -11.27 2.75 4.54
C ALA A 272 -10.59 2.16 5.79
N ALA A 273 -9.26 2.26 5.88
CA ALA A 273 -8.51 1.76 7.04
C ALA A 273 -8.85 2.52 8.33
N VAL A 274 -8.96 3.85 8.26
CA VAL A 274 -9.36 4.68 9.42
C VAL A 274 -10.79 4.38 9.84
N TRP A 275 -11.72 4.22 8.89
CA TRP A 275 -13.09 3.82 9.22
C TRP A 275 -13.13 2.50 10.00
N ALA A 276 -12.43 1.48 9.52
CA ALA A 276 -12.32 0.20 10.23
C ALA A 276 -11.69 0.37 11.63
N GLY A 277 -10.64 1.20 11.76
CA GLY A 277 -10.03 1.55 13.03
C GLY A 277 -10.99 2.19 14.02
N ILE A 278 -11.85 3.12 13.53
CA ILE A 278 -12.91 3.76 14.33
C ILE A 278 -13.93 2.71 14.81
N GLN A 279 -14.39 1.81 13.93
CA GLN A 279 -15.33 0.76 14.32
C GLN A 279 -14.73 -0.16 15.39
N LEU A 280 -13.46 -0.53 15.26
CA LEU A 280 -12.74 -1.31 16.28
C LEU A 280 -12.59 -0.55 17.60
N ALA A 281 -12.26 0.75 17.53
CA ALA A 281 -12.09 1.59 18.72
C ALA A 281 -13.36 1.80 19.52
N LYS A 282 -14.53 1.73 18.87
CA LYS A 282 -15.86 1.81 19.53
C LYS A 282 -16.25 0.54 20.29
N ARG A 283 -15.55 -0.56 20.08
CA ARG A 283 -15.87 -1.82 20.74
C ARG A 283 -15.43 -1.78 22.22
N PRO A 284 -16.29 -2.19 23.16
CA PRO A 284 -15.97 -2.16 24.60
C PRO A 284 -14.69 -2.89 24.97
N GLU A 285 -14.40 -4.00 24.30
CA GLU A 285 -13.19 -4.80 24.54
C GLU A 285 -11.90 -4.09 24.12
N ASN A 286 -11.99 -3.01 23.35
CA ASN A 286 -10.84 -2.22 22.89
C ASN A 286 -10.65 -0.92 23.69
N LYS A 287 -11.43 -0.68 24.74
CA LYS A 287 -11.23 0.43 25.64
C LYS A 287 -9.82 0.43 26.23
N GLY A 288 -9.12 1.56 26.13
CA GLY A 288 -7.74 1.76 26.62
C GLY A 288 -6.66 1.09 25.76
N LYS A 289 -7.03 0.45 24.63
CA LYS A 289 -6.08 -0.20 23.73
C LYS A 289 -5.52 0.77 22.69
N THR A 290 -4.37 0.39 22.13
CA THR A 290 -3.72 1.09 21.01
C THR A 290 -4.01 0.36 19.71
N ILE A 291 -4.63 1.07 18.77
CA ILE A 291 -4.97 0.60 17.43
C ILE A 291 -4.12 1.36 16.43
N VAL A 292 -3.31 0.66 15.66
CA VAL A 292 -2.49 1.25 14.60
C VAL A 292 -3.14 0.94 13.26
N VAL A 293 -3.44 1.98 12.49
CA VAL A 293 -3.96 1.89 11.13
C VAL A 293 -2.91 2.36 10.12
N LEU A 294 -2.68 1.59 9.06
CA LEU A 294 -1.74 1.98 8.02
C LEU A 294 -2.48 2.78 6.94
N LEU A 295 -2.00 3.99 6.68
CA LEU A 295 -2.51 4.90 5.66
C LEU A 295 -1.57 4.89 4.46
N PRO A 296 -1.97 4.21 3.33
CA PRO A 296 -1.04 3.83 2.28
C PRO A 296 -0.45 4.98 1.48
N ASP A 297 -1.18 6.06 1.22
CA ASP A 297 -0.71 7.11 0.31
C ASP A 297 -1.30 8.49 0.57
N THR A 298 -0.81 9.48 -0.21
CA THR A 298 -1.24 10.87 -0.16
C THR A 298 -2.59 11.09 -0.86
N GLY A 299 -3.36 12.06 -0.37
CA GLY A 299 -4.61 12.52 -0.98
C GLY A 299 -4.42 13.27 -2.31
N ASP A 300 -3.25 13.79 -2.60
CA ASP A 300 -2.96 14.57 -3.81
C ASP A 300 -3.25 13.81 -5.11
N ARG A 301 -3.19 12.47 -5.08
CA ARG A 301 -3.51 11.58 -6.21
C ARG A 301 -4.99 11.41 -6.48
N TYR A 302 -5.86 11.99 -5.64
CA TYR A 302 -7.31 11.77 -5.61
C TYR A 302 -8.12 13.05 -5.68
N LEU A 303 -7.49 14.21 -5.94
CA LEU A 303 -8.16 15.51 -5.94
C LEU A 303 -9.29 15.61 -6.98
N SER A 304 -9.18 14.88 -8.09
CA SER A 304 -10.22 14.81 -9.13
C SER A 304 -11.24 13.68 -8.92
N THR A 305 -11.16 12.95 -7.81
CA THR A 305 -12.07 11.84 -7.50
C THR A 305 -13.17 12.27 -6.51
N PRO A 306 -14.24 11.47 -6.34
CA PRO A 306 -15.28 11.75 -5.33
C PRO A 306 -14.76 11.85 -3.88
N LEU A 307 -13.50 11.53 -3.62
CA LEU A 307 -12.89 11.75 -2.30
C LEU A 307 -12.83 13.24 -1.96
N PHE A 308 -12.55 14.12 -2.93
CA PHE A 308 -12.39 15.56 -2.72
C PHE A 308 -13.21 16.41 -3.69
N ALA A 309 -13.58 15.88 -4.86
CA ALA A 309 -14.48 16.58 -5.77
C ALA A 309 -15.91 16.60 -5.21
N ASP A 310 -16.63 17.72 -5.46
CA ASP A 310 -18.04 17.91 -5.10
C ASP A 310 -18.97 17.10 -6.01
#